data_66130f831341ec341cd462604f49da47
#
_entry.id   66130f831341ec341cd462604f49da47
#
_cell.length_a   1.000
_cell.length_b   1.000
_cell.length_c   1.000
_cell.angle_alpha   90.00
_cell.angle_beta   90.00
_cell.angle_gamma   90.00
#
_symmetry.space_group_name_H-M   'P 1'
#
loop_
_entity.id
_entity.type
_entity.pdbx_description
1 polymer ?
#
loop_
_entity_poly.entity_id
_entity_poly.type
_entity_poly.pdbx_seq_one_letter_code
_entity_poly.pdbx_strand_id
1 'polypeptide(L)'
;MGCGSRAGKMEQHNAGKPHVAQKHCIGCGQCRKICAHGAPIITDKKCAIDHDKCLGCGRCIAICPKDAIAPDCDEIAEVLNYKIAEYAKAVVDGRPSFHISIVRDISPDCDCHPENDVPMVPDVGMFASFDPVALDLACAEAVNRQPVLPGSRLAETADPEDHDHLHAMHPNTCWRAAVEHGKKIGLGTDDYTVITVK
;
A
#
# COMPACT_ATOMS: atom_id res chain seq x y z
N MET A 1 -2.82 -1.24 3.16
CA MET A 1 -2.73 -2.54 2.46
C MET A 1 -3.10 -3.75 3.32
N GLY A 2 -3.60 -3.57 4.54
CA GLY A 2 -4.00 -4.64 5.45
C GLY A 2 -5.17 -5.49 4.96
N CYS A 3 -5.98 -4.98 4.03
CA CYS A 3 -7.11 -5.71 3.44
C CYS A 3 -6.69 -6.78 2.42
N GLY A 4 -5.46 -6.74 1.93
CA GLY A 4 -4.94 -7.71 0.98
C GLY A 4 -4.23 -8.88 1.66
N SER A 5 -4.30 -10.08 1.07
CA SER A 5 -3.36 -11.16 1.39
C SER A 5 -1.93 -10.75 1.00
N ARG A 6 -0.91 -11.55 1.41
CA ARG A 6 0.47 -11.29 0.95
C ARG A 6 0.57 -11.20 -0.58
N ALA A 7 -0.13 -12.07 -1.31
CA ALA A 7 -0.18 -12.02 -2.76
C ALA A 7 -0.94 -10.79 -3.27
N GLY A 8 -2.01 -10.38 -2.60
CA GLY A 8 -2.74 -9.15 -2.89
C GLY A 8 -1.88 -7.90 -2.67
N LYS A 9 -1.05 -7.87 -1.62
CA LYS A 9 -0.08 -6.79 -1.44
C LYS A 9 0.90 -6.71 -2.61
N MET A 10 1.43 -7.83 -3.06
CA MET A 10 2.33 -7.88 -4.21
C MET A 10 1.65 -7.43 -5.51
N GLU A 11 0.37 -7.77 -5.70
CA GLU A 11 -0.41 -7.30 -6.84
C GLU A 11 -0.60 -5.78 -6.82
N GLN A 12 -0.87 -5.20 -5.64
CA GLN A 12 -1.02 -3.76 -5.52
C GLN A 12 0.24 -3.00 -5.93
N HIS A 13 1.42 -3.53 -5.57
CA HIS A 13 2.71 -2.93 -5.91
C HIS A 13 3.19 -3.21 -7.34
N ASN A 14 2.57 -4.15 -8.06
CA ASN A 14 3.08 -4.62 -9.34
C ASN A 14 2.32 -3.98 -10.51
N ALA A 15 3.05 -3.26 -11.38
CA ALA A 15 2.50 -2.66 -12.59
C ALA A 15 2.52 -3.59 -13.80
N GLY A 16 3.31 -4.65 -13.75
CA GLY A 16 3.56 -5.51 -14.89
C GLY A 16 3.46 -7.00 -14.60
N LYS A 17 3.89 -7.78 -15.57
CA LYS A 17 4.00 -9.22 -15.43
C LYS A 17 5.38 -9.58 -14.90
N PRO A 18 5.49 -10.51 -13.94
CA PRO A 18 6.77 -10.76 -13.27
C PRO A 18 7.78 -11.43 -14.22
N HIS A 19 9.04 -11.17 -13.96
CA HIS A 19 10.16 -11.87 -14.61
C HIS A 19 10.87 -12.83 -13.64
N VAL A 20 11.68 -13.73 -14.17
CA VAL A 20 12.42 -14.74 -13.39
C VAL A 20 13.92 -14.52 -13.52
N ALA A 21 14.59 -14.22 -12.43
CA ALA A 21 16.05 -14.21 -12.33
C ALA A 21 16.59 -15.64 -12.36
N GLN A 22 16.99 -16.10 -13.54
CA GLN A 22 17.35 -17.50 -13.81
C GLN A 22 18.48 -18.02 -12.90
N LYS A 23 19.43 -17.15 -12.52
CA LYS A 23 20.53 -17.50 -11.61
C LYS A 23 20.07 -17.92 -10.21
N HIS A 24 18.94 -17.38 -9.74
CA HIS A 24 18.37 -17.67 -8.42
C HIS A 24 17.32 -18.81 -8.47
N CYS A 25 16.74 -19.07 -9.65
CA CYS A 25 15.70 -20.07 -9.79
C CYS A 25 16.28 -21.48 -9.62
N ILE A 26 15.67 -22.28 -8.75
CA ILE A 26 16.02 -23.69 -8.51
C ILE A 26 15.01 -24.68 -9.11
N GLY A 27 13.99 -24.19 -9.83
CA GLY A 27 12.97 -25.03 -10.47
C GLY A 27 12.07 -25.80 -9.50
N CYS A 28 11.88 -25.34 -8.27
CA CYS A 28 11.10 -26.04 -7.23
C CYS A 28 9.59 -26.18 -7.54
N GLY A 29 9.05 -25.44 -8.51
CA GLY A 29 7.67 -25.54 -8.97
C GLY A 29 6.61 -24.88 -8.07
N GLN A 30 6.98 -24.21 -6.97
CA GLN A 30 5.99 -23.56 -6.08
C GLN A 30 5.18 -22.48 -6.80
N CYS A 31 5.83 -21.69 -7.67
CA CYS A 31 5.18 -20.69 -8.49
C CYS A 31 4.11 -21.30 -9.42
N ARG A 32 4.36 -22.49 -9.99
CA ARG A 32 3.40 -23.22 -10.82
C ARG A 32 2.21 -23.71 -10.01
N LYS A 33 2.44 -24.20 -8.79
CA LYS A 33 1.37 -24.72 -7.91
C LYS A 33 0.40 -23.63 -7.47
N ILE A 34 0.90 -22.41 -7.21
CA ILE A 34 0.06 -21.29 -6.73
C ILE A 34 -0.67 -20.56 -7.86
N CYS A 35 -0.22 -20.71 -9.11
CA CYS A 35 -0.75 -19.96 -10.24
C CYS A 35 -2.07 -20.54 -10.72
N ALA A 36 -3.16 -19.77 -10.63
CA ALA A 36 -4.48 -20.18 -11.11
C ALA A 36 -4.56 -20.24 -12.65
N HIS A 37 -3.61 -19.60 -13.36
CA HIS A 37 -3.64 -19.46 -14.82
C HIS A 37 -2.58 -20.32 -15.53
N GLY A 38 -1.79 -21.10 -14.79
CA GLY A 38 -0.77 -21.98 -15.37
C GLY A 38 0.36 -21.24 -16.11
N ALA A 39 0.56 -19.94 -15.80
CA ALA A 39 1.58 -19.12 -16.45
C ALA A 39 3.03 -19.55 -16.17
N PRO A 40 3.44 -20.01 -14.96
CA PRO A 40 4.79 -20.51 -14.74
C PRO A 40 5.01 -21.88 -15.38
N ILE A 41 5.98 -21.95 -16.27
CA ILE A 41 6.42 -23.17 -16.98
C ILE A 41 7.78 -23.57 -16.43
N ILE A 42 7.93 -24.83 -16.02
CA ILE A 42 9.19 -25.37 -15.50
C ILE A 42 9.79 -26.28 -16.57
N THR A 43 10.97 -25.92 -17.07
CA THR A 43 11.77 -26.70 -18.01
C THR A 43 13.21 -26.72 -17.53
N ASP A 44 13.87 -27.87 -17.55
CA ASP A 44 15.28 -28.05 -17.16
C ASP A 44 15.61 -27.45 -15.77
N LYS A 45 14.73 -27.65 -14.81
CA LYS A 45 14.84 -27.11 -13.44
C LYS A 45 14.91 -25.56 -13.39
N LYS A 46 14.32 -24.89 -14.36
CA LYS A 46 14.20 -23.44 -14.41
C LYS A 46 12.74 -23.05 -14.69
N CYS A 47 12.35 -21.90 -14.18
CA CYS A 47 11.02 -21.33 -14.42
C CYS A 47 11.09 -20.27 -15.51
N ALA A 48 10.09 -20.26 -16.39
CA ALA A 48 9.73 -19.14 -17.26
C ALA A 48 8.28 -18.75 -16.99
N ILE A 49 7.93 -17.50 -17.16
CA ILE A 49 6.54 -17.02 -17.05
C ILE A 49 5.99 -16.83 -18.46
N ASP A 50 4.95 -17.55 -18.78
CA ASP A 50 4.16 -17.33 -19.98
C ASP A 50 3.33 -16.05 -19.81
N HIS A 51 3.77 -14.95 -20.41
CA HIS A 51 3.15 -13.65 -20.25
C HIS A 51 1.77 -13.55 -20.92
N ASP A 52 1.43 -14.44 -21.86
CA ASP A 52 0.09 -14.46 -22.48
C ASP A 52 -0.95 -15.00 -21.49
N LYS A 53 -0.55 -15.90 -20.59
CA LYS A 53 -1.40 -16.44 -19.52
C LYS A 53 -1.32 -15.66 -18.22
N CYS A 54 -0.28 -14.84 -18.04
CA CYS A 54 -0.04 -14.14 -16.79
C CYS A 54 -0.95 -12.91 -16.66
N LEU A 55 -1.66 -12.82 -15.54
CA LEU A 55 -2.49 -11.64 -15.19
C LEU A 55 -1.76 -10.60 -14.30
N GLY A 56 -0.48 -10.81 -13.96
CA GLY A 56 0.26 -9.89 -13.13
C GLY A 56 -0.07 -9.92 -11.62
N CYS A 57 -0.81 -10.92 -11.13
CA CYS A 57 -1.32 -10.97 -9.75
C CYS A 57 -0.23 -11.15 -8.66
N GLY A 58 1.04 -11.34 -9.00
CA GLY A 58 2.17 -11.41 -8.07
C GLY A 58 2.24 -12.62 -7.14
N ARG A 59 1.30 -13.58 -7.16
CA ARG A 59 1.29 -14.74 -6.25
C ARG A 59 2.57 -15.56 -6.32
N CYS A 60 3.14 -15.70 -7.53
CA CYS A 60 4.39 -16.44 -7.76
C CYS A 60 5.59 -15.72 -7.13
N ILE A 61 5.58 -14.39 -7.03
CA ILE A 61 6.58 -13.59 -6.32
C ILE A 61 6.52 -13.94 -4.84
N ALA A 62 5.33 -13.83 -4.24
CA ALA A 62 5.12 -14.02 -2.80
C ALA A 62 5.49 -15.43 -2.30
N ILE A 63 5.40 -16.46 -3.16
CA ILE A 63 5.67 -17.87 -2.78
C ILE A 63 7.09 -18.31 -3.09
N CYS A 64 7.89 -17.54 -3.81
CA CYS A 64 9.20 -17.97 -4.25
C CYS A 64 10.19 -18.04 -3.07
N PRO A 65 10.70 -19.23 -2.69
CA PRO A 65 11.57 -19.37 -1.53
C PRO A 65 13.00 -18.88 -1.80
N LYS A 66 13.30 -18.44 -3.02
CA LYS A 66 14.61 -17.97 -3.47
C LYS A 66 14.56 -16.53 -4.01
N ASP A 67 13.43 -15.86 -3.83
CA ASP A 67 13.19 -14.50 -4.35
C ASP A 67 13.64 -14.34 -5.82
N ALA A 68 13.48 -15.44 -6.58
CA ALA A 68 13.90 -15.51 -7.97
C ALA A 68 12.90 -14.87 -8.92
N ILE A 69 11.71 -14.51 -8.45
CA ILE A 69 10.65 -13.89 -9.25
C ILE A 69 10.43 -12.48 -8.68
N ALA A 70 10.53 -11.50 -9.55
CA ALA A 70 10.36 -10.10 -9.19
C ALA A 70 9.29 -9.46 -10.11
N PRO A 71 8.66 -8.35 -9.69
CA PRO A 71 7.84 -7.54 -10.58
C PRO A 71 8.70 -6.97 -11.71
N ASP A 72 8.09 -6.66 -12.83
CA ASP A 72 8.77 -6.06 -13.97
C ASP A 72 9.08 -4.58 -13.71
N CYS A 73 8.13 -3.91 -13.07
CA CYS A 73 8.26 -2.54 -12.57
C CYS A 73 7.30 -2.35 -11.39
N ASP A 74 7.60 -1.35 -10.56
CA ASP A 74 6.69 -0.91 -9.52
C ASP A 74 5.48 -0.18 -10.13
N GLU A 75 4.35 -0.27 -9.43
CA GLU A 75 3.14 0.45 -9.82
C GLU A 75 3.32 1.94 -9.60
N ILE A 76 2.74 2.75 -10.47
CA ILE A 76 2.68 4.19 -10.24
C ILE A 76 1.80 4.49 -9.02
N ALA A 77 2.14 5.56 -8.30
CA ALA A 77 1.57 5.85 -6.99
C ALA A 77 0.03 5.96 -6.99
N GLU A 78 -0.56 6.58 -8.00
CA GLU A 78 -2.01 6.71 -8.11
C GLU A 78 -2.69 5.36 -8.29
N VAL A 79 -2.17 4.50 -9.16
CA VAL A 79 -2.76 3.18 -9.43
C VAL A 79 -2.61 2.27 -8.22
N LEU A 80 -1.48 2.34 -7.51
CA LEU A 80 -1.31 1.65 -6.23
C LEU A 80 -2.42 2.08 -5.23
N ASN A 81 -2.67 3.38 -5.11
CA ASN A 81 -3.70 3.92 -4.24
C ASN A 81 -5.12 3.51 -4.66
N TYR A 82 -5.39 3.44 -5.97
CA TYR A 82 -6.67 2.91 -6.47
C TYR A 82 -6.88 1.46 -6.06
N LYS A 83 -5.87 0.62 -6.24
CA LYS A 83 -5.90 -0.79 -5.82
C LYS A 83 -6.08 -0.92 -4.30
N ILE A 84 -5.48 -0.06 -3.48
CA ILE A 84 -5.67 -0.05 -2.03
C ILE A 84 -7.15 0.19 -1.69
N ALA A 85 -7.78 1.20 -2.29
CA ALA A 85 -9.18 1.51 -2.06
C ALA A 85 -10.12 0.38 -2.55
N GLU A 86 -9.83 -0.25 -3.68
CA GLU A 86 -10.58 -1.38 -4.22
C GLU A 86 -10.50 -2.61 -3.32
N TYR A 87 -9.31 -2.93 -2.79
CA TYR A 87 -9.14 -4.00 -1.81
C TYR A 87 -9.89 -3.73 -0.50
N ALA A 88 -9.86 -2.48 -0.02
CA ALA A 88 -10.65 -2.08 1.15
C ALA A 88 -12.14 -2.27 0.90
N LYS A 89 -12.64 -1.79 -0.25
CA LYS A 89 -14.04 -1.97 -0.64
C LYS A 89 -14.44 -3.45 -0.71
N ALA A 90 -13.62 -4.29 -1.32
CA ALA A 90 -13.91 -5.73 -1.42
C ALA A 90 -14.05 -6.41 -0.05
N VAL A 91 -13.41 -5.88 1.00
CA VAL A 91 -13.54 -6.41 2.36
C VAL A 91 -14.81 -5.92 3.04
N VAL A 92 -15.17 -4.64 2.89
CA VAL A 92 -16.29 -4.04 3.66
C VAL A 92 -17.62 -4.04 2.91
N ASP A 93 -17.62 -4.20 1.59
CA ASP A 93 -18.81 -4.08 0.75
C ASP A 93 -19.91 -5.05 1.18
N GLY A 94 -21.13 -4.52 1.37
CA GLY A 94 -22.30 -5.29 1.84
C GLY A 94 -22.21 -5.80 3.28
N ARG A 95 -21.26 -5.31 4.09
CA ARG A 95 -21.09 -5.71 5.49
C ARG A 95 -21.14 -4.51 6.43
N PRO A 96 -21.75 -4.66 7.62
CA PRO A 96 -21.58 -3.66 8.68
C PRO A 96 -20.08 -3.54 9.02
N SER A 97 -19.56 -2.33 9.01
CA SER A 97 -18.16 -2.07 9.36
C SER A 97 -18.05 -0.84 10.24
N PHE A 98 -17.04 -0.84 11.11
CA PHE A 98 -16.68 0.29 11.95
C PHE A 98 -15.15 0.35 11.97
N HIS A 99 -14.60 1.55 11.81
CA HIS A 99 -13.19 1.76 11.60
C HIS A 99 -12.60 2.58 12.75
N ILE A 100 -11.41 2.21 13.20
CA ILE A 100 -10.64 2.93 14.21
C ILE A 100 -9.22 3.11 13.69
N SER A 101 -8.72 4.34 13.76
CA SER A 101 -7.34 4.69 13.43
C SER A 101 -6.64 5.24 14.67
N ILE A 102 -5.50 4.66 15.02
CA ILE A 102 -4.61 5.14 16.08
C ILE A 102 -3.46 5.88 15.40
N VAL A 103 -3.50 7.21 15.46
CA VAL A 103 -2.59 8.10 14.76
C VAL A 103 -1.47 8.50 15.70
N ARG A 104 -0.42 7.68 15.73
CA ARG A 104 0.74 7.83 16.60
C ARG A 104 1.99 7.21 15.95
N ASP A 105 3.16 7.56 16.48
CA ASP A 105 4.45 7.04 16.01
C ASP A 105 4.59 7.17 14.47
N ILE A 106 4.27 8.34 13.92
CA ILE A 106 4.22 8.58 12.48
C ILE A 106 5.64 8.59 11.92
N SER A 107 6.10 7.43 11.47
CA SER A 107 7.43 7.24 10.89
C SER A 107 7.52 7.72 9.45
N PRO A 108 8.73 8.09 8.96
CA PRO A 108 8.92 8.54 7.58
C PRO A 108 8.62 7.45 6.55
N ASP A 109 8.95 6.21 6.84
CA ASP A 109 8.77 5.09 5.91
C ASP A 109 7.64 4.15 6.36
N CYS A 110 7.07 3.40 5.41
CA CYS A 110 6.08 2.38 5.68
C CYS A 110 6.65 1.30 6.61
N ASP A 111 5.86 0.82 7.57
CA ASP A 111 6.19 -0.25 8.51
C ASP A 111 6.66 -1.57 7.85
N CYS A 112 6.58 -1.67 6.53
CA CYS A 112 7.17 -2.80 5.79
C CYS A 112 8.68 -2.65 5.51
N HIS A 113 9.25 -1.49 5.77
CA HIS A 113 10.69 -1.22 5.69
C HIS A 113 11.39 -1.64 6.99
N PRO A 114 12.60 -2.21 6.94
CA PRO A 114 13.35 -2.58 8.12
C PRO A 114 14.03 -1.39 8.82
N GLU A 115 14.30 -0.33 8.06
CA GLU A 115 14.80 0.94 8.56
C GLU A 115 13.66 1.78 9.13
N ASN A 116 13.89 2.37 10.28
CA ASN A 116 12.98 3.28 10.94
C ASN A 116 13.74 4.52 11.43
N ASP A 117 13.01 5.56 11.75
CA ASP A 117 13.55 6.83 12.22
C ASP A 117 12.63 7.40 13.31
N VAL A 118 13.03 8.54 13.88
CA VAL A 118 12.19 9.27 14.84
C VAL A 118 10.86 9.66 14.17
N PRO A 119 9.76 9.74 14.93
CA PRO A 119 8.49 10.21 14.40
C PRO A 119 8.62 11.59 13.73
N MET A 120 7.89 11.79 12.65
CA MET A 120 7.91 13.05 11.89
C MET A 120 7.16 14.15 12.60
N VAL A 121 6.11 13.79 13.32
CA VAL A 121 5.20 14.68 14.04
C VAL A 121 4.82 14.07 15.38
N PRO A 122 4.32 14.86 16.37
CA PRO A 122 3.77 14.33 17.61
C PRO A 122 2.60 13.37 17.38
N ASP A 123 2.35 12.51 18.36
CA ASP A 123 1.15 11.69 18.39
C ASP A 123 -0.11 12.56 18.31
N VAL A 124 -1.07 12.15 17.49
CA VAL A 124 -2.31 12.90 17.25
C VAL A 124 -3.43 12.39 18.16
N GLY A 125 -3.62 11.06 18.18
CA GLY A 125 -4.67 10.44 18.97
C GLY A 125 -5.40 9.31 18.24
N MET A 126 -6.66 9.09 18.62
CA MET A 126 -7.48 8.03 18.06
C MET A 126 -8.73 8.61 17.41
N PHE A 127 -9.03 8.13 16.22
CA PHE A 127 -10.20 8.50 15.44
C PHE A 127 -11.07 7.26 15.17
N ALA A 128 -12.37 7.46 15.03
CA ALA A 128 -13.29 6.39 14.72
C ALA A 128 -14.44 6.88 13.82
N SER A 129 -14.84 6.05 12.87
CA SER A 129 -15.92 6.35 11.94
C SER A 129 -16.54 5.07 11.36
N PHE A 130 -17.77 5.16 10.86
CA PHE A 130 -18.36 4.14 10.00
C PHE A 130 -17.93 4.31 8.53
N ASP A 131 -17.39 5.48 8.17
CA ASP A 131 -16.89 5.79 6.82
C ASP A 131 -15.35 5.72 6.81
N PRO A 132 -14.75 4.74 6.10
CA PRO A 132 -13.31 4.57 6.09
C PRO A 132 -12.59 5.68 5.30
N VAL A 133 -13.22 6.26 4.27
CA VAL A 133 -12.61 7.32 3.45
C VAL A 133 -12.55 8.63 4.24
N ALA A 134 -13.66 9.00 4.89
CA ALA A 134 -13.72 10.16 5.77
C ALA A 134 -12.75 10.04 6.95
N LEU A 135 -12.61 8.82 7.49
CA LEU A 135 -11.67 8.54 8.59
C LEU A 135 -10.23 8.77 8.14
N ASP A 136 -9.82 8.17 7.02
CA ASP A 136 -8.44 8.30 6.52
C ASP A 136 -8.12 9.75 6.16
N LEU A 137 -9.04 10.47 5.53
CA LEU A 137 -8.88 11.89 5.23
C LEU A 137 -8.71 12.72 6.51
N ALA A 138 -9.56 12.51 7.51
CA ALA A 138 -9.48 13.22 8.79
C ALA A 138 -8.15 12.97 9.51
N CYS A 139 -7.65 11.72 9.48
CA CYS A 139 -6.38 11.34 10.05
C CYS A 139 -5.20 12.00 9.31
N ALA A 140 -5.17 11.95 7.98
CA ALA A 140 -4.12 12.56 7.16
C ALA A 140 -4.06 14.09 7.38
N GLU A 141 -5.20 14.75 7.38
CA GLU A 141 -5.26 16.19 7.67
C GLU A 141 -4.89 16.52 9.12
N ALA A 142 -5.18 15.64 10.07
CA ALA A 142 -4.76 15.82 11.46
C ALA A 142 -3.24 15.68 11.61
N VAL A 143 -2.59 14.79 10.88
CA VAL A 143 -1.12 14.69 10.79
C VAL A 143 -0.53 15.95 10.17
N ASN A 144 -1.08 16.42 9.05
CA ASN A 144 -0.60 17.63 8.37
C ASN A 144 -0.75 18.92 9.20
N ARG A 145 -1.63 18.92 10.21
CA ARG A 145 -1.76 20.06 11.16
C ARG A 145 -0.78 20.01 12.32
N GLN A 146 -0.02 18.93 12.51
CA GLN A 146 0.95 18.82 13.60
C GLN A 146 2.23 19.60 13.28
N PRO A 147 2.94 20.11 14.30
CA PRO A 147 4.27 20.66 14.10
C PRO A 147 5.25 19.54 13.74
N VAL A 148 6.19 19.86 12.85
CA VAL A 148 7.29 18.95 12.49
C VAL A 148 8.22 18.77 13.69
N LEU A 149 8.57 17.54 14.03
CA LEU A 149 9.51 17.26 15.13
C LEU A 149 10.95 17.56 14.69
N PRO A 150 11.70 18.34 15.50
CA PRO A 150 13.10 18.61 15.23
C PRO A 150 13.93 17.33 15.18
N GLY A 151 14.83 17.24 14.22
CA GLY A 151 15.70 16.08 14.04
C GLY A 151 15.03 14.89 13.34
N SER A 152 13.77 15.01 12.93
CA SER A 152 13.11 14.04 12.06
C SER A 152 13.55 14.24 10.61
N ARG A 153 13.42 13.19 9.80
CA ARG A 153 13.67 13.27 8.37
C ARG A 153 12.77 14.29 7.65
N LEU A 154 11.53 14.46 8.13
CA LEU A 154 10.63 15.49 7.61
C LEU A 154 11.18 16.90 7.86
N ALA A 155 11.86 17.15 8.99
CA ALA A 155 12.47 18.45 9.27
C ALA A 155 13.58 18.84 8.28
N GLU A 156 14.16 17.87 7.58
CA GLU A 156 15.18 18.09 6.54
C GLU A 156 14.56 18.39 5.16
N THR A 157 13.33 17.95 4.92
CA THR A 157 12.66 17.98 3.60
C THR A 157 11.45 18.89 3.54
N ALA A 158 10.89 19.28 4.69
CA ALA A 158 9.67 20.09 4.75
C ALA A 158 9.92 21.51 4.21
N ASP A 159 9.06 21.94 3.31
CA ASP A 159 8.93 23.34 2.95
C ASP A 159 8.04 24.03 4.01
N PRO A 160 8.49 25.14 4.63
CA PRO A 160 7.69 25.88 5.61
C PRO A 160 6.37 26.41 5.05
N GLU A 161 6.24 26.56 3.73
CA GLU A 161 5.03 27.03 3.06
C GLU A 161 4.13 25.87 2.59
N ASP A 162 4.65 24.65 2.52
CA ASP A 162 3.87 23.44 2.18
C ASP A 162 3.49 22.70 3.47
N HIS A 163 2.20 22.65 3.74
CA HIS A 163 1.64 21.96 4.90
C HIS A 163 1.25 20.50 4.63
N ASP A 164 1.60 19.93 3.48
CA ASP A 164 1.40 18.51 3.19
C ASP A 164 2.64 17.69 3.57
N HIS A 165 2.73 17.35 4.86
CA HIS A 165 3.83 16.56 5.41
C HIS A 165 4.00 15.20 4.72
N LEU A 166 2.89 14.59 4.30
CA LEU A 166 2.90 13.29 3.63
C LEU A 166 3.51 13.40 2.23
N HIS A 167 3.17 14.46 1.50
CA HIS A 167 3.77 14.74 0.20
C HIS A 167 5.22 15.20 0.30
N ALA A 168 5.54 16.07 1.26
CA ALA A 168 6.91 16.52 1.50
C ALA A 168 7.86 15.35 1.82
N MET A 169 7.36 14.32 2.53
CA MET A 169 8.13 13.12 2.83
C MET A 169 8.32 12.21 1.60
N HIS A 170 7.28 12.09 0.79
CA HIS A 170 7.26 11.21 -0.38
C HIS A 170 6.71 11.92 -1.62
N PRO A 171 7.48 12.82 -2.25
CA PRO A 171 6.99 13.68 -3.34
C PRO A 171 6.57 12.92 -4.60
N ASN A 172 7.00 11.68 -4.75
CA ASN A 172 6.61 10.81 -5.86
C ASN A 172 5.34 10.00 -5.57
N THR A 173 4.64 10.29 -4.47
CA THR A 173 3.39 9.62 -4.09
C THR A 173 2.21 10.59 -4.11
N CYS A 174 1.00 10.04 -4.19
CA CYS A 174 -0.25 10.82 -4.18
C CYS A 174 -1.26 10.16 -3.24
N TRP A 175 -1.17 10.44 -1.94
CA TRP A 175 -2.07 9.86 -0.95
C TRP A 175 -3.55 10.21 -1.16
N ARG A 176 -3.83 11.41 -1.71
CA ARG A 176 -5.19 11.87 -2.02
C ARG A 176 -5.88 11.01 -3.08
N ALA A 177 -5.14 10.36 -3.95
CA ALA A 177 -5.68 9.47 -4.96
C ALA A 177 -6.48 8.29 -4.36
N ALA A 178 -6.11 7.80 -3.17
CA ALA A 178 -6.89 6.77 -2.47
C ALA A 178 -8.26 7.30 -2.01
N VAL A 179 -8.30 8.53 -1.50
CA VAL A 179 -9.53 9.21 -1.05
C VAL A 179 -10.47 9.44 -2.24
N GLU A 180 -9.96 10.05 -3.30
CA GLU A 180 -10.73 10.37 -4.51
C GLU A 180 -11.29 9.10 -5.18
N HIS A 181 -10.45 8.08 -5.30
CA HIS A 181 -10.89 6.80 -5.87
C HIS A 181 -11.88 6.08 -4.96
N GLY A 182 -11.65 6.10 -3.65
CA GLY A 182 -12.57 5.56 -2.64
C GLY A 182 -13.98 6.14 -2.76
N LYS A 183 -14.08 7.46 -2.91
CA LYS A 183 -15.35 8.14 -3.22
C LYS A 183 -15.96 7.66 -4.54
N LYS A 184 -15.17 7.66 -5.60
CA LYS A 184 -15.60 7.28 -6.94
C LYS A 184 -16.19 5.88 -6.99
N ILE A 185 -15.63 4.93 -6.26
CA ILE A 185 -16.12 3.55 -6.22
C ILE A 185 -17.20 3.32 -5.14
N GLY A 186 -17.57 4.35 -4.38
CA GLY A 186 -18.59 4.25 -3.33
C GLY A 186 -18.11 3.47 -2.09
N LEU A 187 -16.83 3.59 -1.73
CA LEU A 187 -16.29 3.07 -0.47
C LEU A 187 -16.68 3.96 0.72
N GLY A 188 -16.75 5.27 0.50
CA GLY A 188 -17.10 6.27 1.50
C GLY A 188 -17.17 7.68 0.89
N THR A 189 -17.12 8.70 1.74
CA THR A 189 -17.20 10.13 1.37
C THR A 189 -15.97 10.88 1.89
N ASP A 190 -15.75 12.09 1.39
CA ASP A 190 -14.74 13.03 1.91
C ASP A 190 -15.36 14.15 2.77
N ASP A 191 -16.64 14.04 3.07
CA ASP A 191 -17.35 14.97 3.94
C ASP A 191 -17.42 14.42 5.35
N TYR A 192 -16.88 15.16 6.31
CA TYR A 192 -16.85 14.74 7.71
C TYR A 192 -16.88 15.92 8.69
N THR A 193 -17.34 15.62 9.90
CA THR A 193 -17.25 16.52 11.06
C THR A 193 -16.54 15.79 12.20
N VAL A 194 -15.49 16.40 12.75
CA VAL A 194 -14.79 15.85 13.91
C VAL A 194 -15.53 16.22 15.20
N ILE A 195 -15.91 15.22 15.95
CA ILE A 195 -16.48 15.37 17.29
C ILE A 195 -15.47 14.89 18.31
N THR A 196 -14.97 15.81 19.14
CA THR A 196 -14.04 15.46 20.22
C THR A 196 -14.79 14.88 21.41
N VAL A 197 -14.45 13.64 21.76
CA VAL A 197 -14.95 12.95 22.95
C VAL A 197 -13.92 13.10 24.07
N LYS A 198 -14.39 13.53 25.27
CA LYS A 198 -13.55 13.70 26.47
C LYS A 198 -13.73 12.54 27.43
#